data_cbc694d2da672a534ce34ce3cee89668
#
_entry.id   cbc694d2da672a534ce34ce3cee89668
#
_cell.length_a   1.000
_cell.length_b   1.000
_cell.length_c   1.000
_cell.angle_alpha   90.00
_cell.angle_beta   90.00
_cell.angle_gamma   90.00
#
_symmetry.space_group_name_H-M   'P 1'
#
loop_
_entity.id
_entity.type
_entity.pdbx_description
1 polymer ?
#
loop_
_entity_poly.entity_id
_entity_poly.type
_entity_poly.pdbx_seq_one_letter_code
_entity_poly.pdbx_strand_id
1 'polypeptide(L)'
;DKQPLGTEYRGIRVIGKTDEIQSVLDMNLMDEIAVTLSLNDYQNLEKIVSACEKSGVHTKFIPDYNNIIPTIPYMEDLLGLPVIHIRHVPLMDGVNAAMKRAVDIFGAIVALIIFSPVMIVTAILIKATSPGPVIYSQERVGLHNRTFKMYKFRSMEVQAPSEEKSKWTTPHDPRVTAVGKVIRKTSIDEMPQFFNILIGDMSLVGPRPERPFFVE
;
A
#
# COMPACT_ATOMS: atom_id res chain seq x y z
N ASP A 1 -22.83 28.15 6.73
CA ASP A 1 -24.25 28.13 6.33
C ASP A 1 -25.20 27.49 7.35
N LYS A 2 -24.69 26.66 8.23
CA LYS A 2 -25.51 25.94 9.24
C LYS A 2 -25.55 26.64 10.60
N GLN A 3 -24.75 27.68 10.80
CA GLN A 3 -24.63 28.38 12.05
C GLN A 3 -25.35 29.75 12.01
N PRO A 4 -25.99 30.19 13.10
CA PRO A 4 -26.59 31.51 13.16
C PRO A 4 -25.57 32.64 13.03
N LEU A 5 -25.97 33.74 12.41
CA LEU A 5 -25.14 34.95 12.33
C LEU A 5 -24.71 35.42 13.72
N GLY A 6 -23.44 35.83 13.84
CA GLY A 6 -22.85 36.27 15.09
C GLY A 6 -22.35 35.17 16.02
N THR A 7 -22.58 33.90 15.68
CA THR A 7 -22.00 32.77 16.43
C THR A 7 -20.48 32.80 16.32
N GLU A 8 -19.80 32.57 17.44
CA GLU A 8 -18.34 32.46 17.48
C GLU A 8 -17.93 31.00 17.59
N TYR A 9 -17.04 30.57 16.71
CA TYR A 9 -16.46 29.22 16.70
C TYR A 9 -14.94 29.33 16.77
N ARG A 10 -14.32 28.85 17.84
CA ARG A 10 -12.86 28.90 18.07
C ARG A 10 -12.24 30.29 17.86
N GLY A 11 -12.93 31.36 18.31
CA GLY A 11 -12.46 32.74 18.13
C GLY A 11 -12.79 33.36 16.77
N ILE A 12 -13.49 32.63 15.88
CA ILE A 12 -13.89 33.09 14.56
C ILE A 12 -15.38 33.34 14.55
N ARG A 13 -15.78 34.57 14.17
CA ARG A 13 -17.19 35.00 14.17
C ARG A 13 -17.84 34.74 12.82
N VAL A 14 -19.07 34.21 12.83
CA VAL A 14 -19.89 34.06 11.62
C VAL A 14 -20.46 35.45 11.24
N ILE A 15 -20.03 35.97 10.08
CA ILE A 15 -20.34 37.34 9.63
C ILE A 15 -21.41 37.39 8.53
N GLY A 16 -21.74 36.29 7.89
CA GLY A 16 -22.72 36.24 6.80
C GLY A 16 -23.12 34.84 6.42
N LYS A 17 -24.07 34.73 5.50
CA LYS A 17 -24.46 33.48 4.85
C LYS A 17 -23.82 33.37 3.46
N THR A 18 -23.65 32.16 2.98
CA THR A 18 -23.06 31.88 1.67
C THR A 18 -23.87 32.49 0.52
N ASP A 19 -25.19 32.53 0.65
CA ASP A 19 -26.07 33.14 -0.35
C ASP A 19 -25.91 34.66 -0.45
N GLU A 20 -25.39 35.29 0.60
CA GLU A 20 -25.18 36.75 0.72
C GLU A 20 -23.71 37.14 0.54
N ILE A 21 -22.88 36.24 -0.05
CA ILE A 21 -21.43 36.41 -0.13
C ILE A 21 -21.02 37.71 -0.81
N GLN A 22 -21.72 38.14 -1.87
CA GLN A 22 -21.43 39.39 -2.55
C GLN A 22 -21.57 40.60 -1.59
N SER A 23 -22.65 40.68 -0.80
CA SER A 23 -22.86 41.76 0.16
C SER A 23 -21.81 41.73 1.28
N VAL A 24 -21.37 40.56 1.70
CA VAL A 24 -20.30 40.41 2.70
C VAL A 24 -18.96 40.92 2.15
N LEU A 25 -18.66 40.62 0.87
CA LEU A 25 -17.45 41.10 0.18
C LEU A 25 -17.46 42.62 -0.01
N ASP A 26 -18.60 43.18 -0.38
CA ASP A 26 -18.74 44.61 -0.61
C ASP A 26 -18.62 45.43 0.70
N MET A 27 -19.02 44.84 1.85
CA MET A 27 -18.94 45.51 3.15
C MET A 27 -17.60 45.31 3.88
N ASN A 28 -16.83 44.31 3.49
CA ASN A 28 -15.58 43.96 4.17
C ASN A 28 -14.42 43.89 3.16
N LEU A 29 -13.35 44.62 3.44
CA LEU A 29 -12.12 44.49 2.69
C LEU A 29 -11.42 43.19 3.10
N MET A 30 -11.37 42.24 2.19
CA MET A 30 -10.71 40.94 2.40
C MET A 30 -9.64 40.74 1.35
N ASP A 31 -8.46 40.30 1.78
CA ASP A 31 -7.35 40.00 0.85
C ASP A 31 -7.47 38.58 0.30
N GLU A 32 -7.99 37.66 1.10
CA GLU A 32 -8.04 36.22 0.77
C GLU A 32 -9.31 35.54 1.31
N ILE A 33 -9.84 34.63 0.50
CA ILE A 33 -10.98 33.78 0.87
C ILE A 33 -10.60 32.31 0.64
N ALA A 34 -10.86 31.48 1.66
CA ALA A 34 -10.79 30.04 1.56
C ALA A 34 -12.19 29.43 1.45
N VAL A 35 -12.51 28.84 0.32
CA VAL A 35 -13.80 28.17 0.08
C VAL A 35 -13.69 26.71 0.51
N THR A 36 -14.46 26.33 1.52
CA THR A 36 -14.55 24.95 2.04
C THR A 36 -15.99 24.49 1.93
N LEU A 37 -16.30 23.70 0.91
CA LEU A 37 -17.65 23.18 0.70
C LEU A 37 -17.67 21.66 0.90
N SER A 38 -18.76 21.14 1.47
CA SER A 38 -19.03 19.71 1.40
C SER A 38 -19.34 19.31 -0.04
N LEU A 39 -19.12 18.05 -0.39
CA LEU A 39 -19.37 17.53 -1.76
C LEU A 39 -20.81 17.78 -2.21
N ASN A 40 -21.77 17.72 -1.28
CA ASN A 40 -23.18 17.96 -1.56
C ASN A 40 -23.48 19.43 -1.91
N ASP A 41 -22.63 20.36 -1.52
CA ASP A 41 -22.82 21.80 -1.67
C ASP A 41 -22.05 22.36 -2.89
N TYR A 42 -21.38 21.51 -3.69
CA TYR A 42 -20.60 21.93 -4.87
C TYR A 42 -21.44 22.65 -5.94
N GLN A 43 -22.75 22.49 -5.95
CA GLN A 43 -23.64 23.24 -6.83
C GLN A 43 -23.56 24.76 -6.59
N ASN A 44 -23.16 25.18 -5.39
CA ASN A 44 -23.00 26.59 -5.03
C ASN A 44 -21.59 27.14 -5.36
N LEU A 45 -20.65 26.27 -5.73
CA LEU A 45 -19.25 26.65 -5.93
C LEU A 45 -19.12 27.73 -7.04
N GLU A 46 -19.79 27.55 -8.16
CA GLU A 46 -19.75 28.48 -9.28
C GLU A 46 -20.20 29.89 -8.89
N LYS A 47 -21.29 30.01 -8.10
CA LYS A 47 -21.78 31.29 -7.60
C LYS A 47 -20.76 31.95 -6.69
N ILE A 48 -20.15 31.19 -5.79
CA ILE A 48 -19.16 31.72 -4.83
C ILE A 48 -17.92 32.19 -5.56
N VAL A 49 -17.38 31.37 -6.48
CA VAL A 49 -16.19 31.72 -7.28
C VAL A 49 -16.46 32.97 -8.10
N SER A 50 -17.60 33.05 -8.80
CA SER A 50 -17.98 34.24 -9.60
C SER A 50 -18.09 35.52 -8.75
N ALA A 51 -18.62 35.42 -7.53
CA ALA A 51 -18.70 36.55 -6.61
C ALA A 51 -17.30 37.00 -6.14
N CYS A 52 -16.42 36.06 -5.83
CA CYS A 52 -15.04 36.34 -5.44
C CYS A 52 -14.22 36.96 -6.58
N GLU A 53 -14.35 36.45 -7.81
CA GLU A 53 -13.70 37.01 -8.99
C GLU A 53 -14.13 38.47 -9.27
N LYS A 54 -15.43 38.75 -9.17
CA LYS A 54 -15.94 40.13 -9.33
C LYS A 54 -15.39 41.08 -8.29
N SER A 55 -15.15 40.62 -7.09
CA SER A 55 -14.61 41.43 -5.99
C SER A 55 -13.09 41.55 -6.01
N GLY A 56 -12.39 40.81 -6.90
CA GLY A 56 -10.93 40.82 -7.02
C GLY A 56 -10.19 40.20 -5.82
N VAL A 57 -10.87 39.42 -4.98
CA VAL A 57 -10.31 38.80 -3.80
C VAL A 57 -9.58 37.51 -4.17
N HIS A 58 -8.39 37.28 -3.59
CA HIS A 58 -7.65 36.05 -3.83
C HIS A 58 -8.39 34.82 -3.25
N THR A 59 -8.80 33.91 -4.12
CA THR A 59 -9.69 32.81 -3.74
C THR A 59 -8.91 31.49 -3.74
N LYS A 60 -8.97 30.76 -2.62
CA LYS A 60 -8.44 29.41 -2.47
C LYS A 60 -9.59 28.42 -2.31
N PHE A 61 -9.51 27.29 -2.98
CA PHE A 61 -10.48 26.22 -2.80
C PHE A 61 -9.83 25.07 -2.01
N ILE A 62 -10.46 24.70 -0.90
CA ILE A 62 -10.05 23.59 -0.04
C ILE A 62 -11.14 22.51 -0.12
N PRO A 63 -10.95 21.50 -0.96
CA PRO A 63 -11.96 20.46 -1.12
C PRO A 63 -12.04 19.54 0.11
N ASP A 64 -13.26 19.12 0.45
CA ASP A 64 -13.50 18.19 1.56
C ASP A 64 -13.30 16.74 1.12
N TYR A 65 -12.05 16.28 1.14
CA TYR A 65 -11.71 14.89 0.81
C TYR A 65 -11.49 14.00 2.04
N ASN A 66 -11.50 14.55 3.25
CA ASN A 66 -11.09 13.82 4.46
C ASN A 66 -11.92 12.55 4.72
N ASN A 67 -13.18 12.54 4.28
CA ASN A 67 -14.07 11.39 4.45
C ASN A 67 -13.96 10.35 3.33
N ILE A 68 -13.29 10.68 2.22
CA ILE A 68 -13.20 9.84 1.01
C ILE A 68 -11.78 9.35 0.77
N ILE A 69 -10.80 10.22 1.04
CA ILE A 69 -9.39 9.94 0.79
C ILE A 69 -8.65 9.84 2.12
N PRO A 70 -8.30 8.62 2.58
CA PRO A 70 -7.61 8.42 3.85
C PRO A 70 -6.13 8.79 3.83
N THR A 71 -5.62 9.26 2.69
CA THR A 71 -4.21 9.61 2.48
C THR A 71 -4.08 11.09 2.13
N ILE A 72 -2.87 11.64 2.20
CA ILE A 72 -2.59 13.01 1.77
C ILE A 72 -2.56 13.01 0.22
N PRO A 73 -3.57 13.62 -0.44
CA PRO A 73 -3.58 13.74 -1.89
C PRO A 73 -2.54 14.76 -2.35
N TYR A 74 -1.98 14.57 -3.53
CA TYR A 74 -1.19 15.60 -4.20
C TYR A 74 -1.80 15.95 -5.56
N MET A 75 -1.59 17.18 -5.97
CA MET A 75 -2.14 17.71 -7.22
C MET A 75 -1.04 17.77 -8.28
N GLU A 76 -1.35 17.30 -9.47
CA GLU A 76 -0.50 17.34 -10.65
C GLU A 76 -1.25 18.04 -11.79
N ASP A 77 -0.55 18.75 -12.64
CA ASP A 77 -1.11 19.31 -13.87
C ASP A 77 -0.87 18.33 -15.03
N LEU A 78 -1.93 17.84 -15.61
CA LEU A 78 -1.88 17.01 -16.81
C LEU A 78 -2.42 17.79 -18.00
N LEU A 79 -1.53 18.46 -18.75
CA LEU A 79 -1.90 19.24 -19.94
C LEU A 79 -2.94 20.34 -19.67
N GLY A 80 -2.85 21.02 -18.52
CA GLY A 80 -3.78 22.06 -18.11
C GLY A 80 -5.00 21.56 -17.33
N LEU A 81 -5.08 20.26 -17.07
CA LEU A 81 -6.12 19.65 -16.22
C LEU A 81 -5.55 19.33 -14.83
N PRO A 82 -6.12 19.88 -13.76
CA PRO A 82 -5.69 19.53 -12.41
C PRO A 82 -6.11 18.09 -12.08
N VAL A 83 -5.13 17.20 -11.91
CA VAL A 83 -5.34 15.80 -11.51
C VAL A 83 -5.01 15.65 -10.04
N ILE A 84 -5.94 15.09 -9.29
CA ILE A 84 -5.77 14.80 -7.86
C ILE A 84 -5.44 13.33 -7.69
N HIS A 85 -4.21 13.07 -7.29
CA HIS A 85 -3.79 11.72 -6.96
C HIS A 85 -4.24 11.36 -5.54
N ILE A 86 -5.10 10.34 -5.43
CA ILE A 86 -5.65 9.88 -4.17
C ILE A 86 -4.56 9.27 -3.27
N ARG A 87 -3.55 8.66 -3.87
CA ARG A 87 -2.45 8.01 -3.15
C ARG A 87 -1.13 8.27 -3.85
N HIS A 88 -0.20 8.87 -3.15
CA HIS A 88 1.18 8.96 -3.61
C HIS A 88 1.91 7.64 -3.34
N VAL A 89 2.31 6.95 -4.39
CA VAL A 89 3.13 5.75 -4.32
C VAL A 89 4.49 6.08 -4.94
N PRO A 90 5.55 6.35 -4.13
CA PRO A 90 6.86 6.75 -4.65
C PRO A 90 7.47 5.76 -5.66
N LEU A 91 7.03 4.49 -5.61
CA LEU A 91 7.47 3.44 -6.55
C LEU A 91 6.79 3.49 -7.93
N MET A 92 5.83 4.39 -8.15
CA MET A 92 5.29 4.64 -9.50
C MET A 92 6.25 5.48 -10.35
N ASP A 93 7.15 6.22 -9.73
CA ASP A 93 8.21 6.93 -10.44
C ASP A 93 9.21 5.91 -11.01
N GLY A 94 9.43 5.94 -12.32
CA GLY A 94 10.28 4.97 -13.01
C GLY A 94 11.70 4.87 -12.45
N VAL A 95 12.29 5.98 -12.03
CA VAL A 95 13.64 6.03 -11.41
C VAL A 95 13.64 5.32 -10.06
N ASN A 96 12.64 5.60 -9.19
CA ASN A 96 12.52 4.98 -7.88
C ASN A 96 12.26 3.47 -8.00
N ALA A 97 11.42 3.07 -8.96
CA ALA A 97 11.16 1.66 -9.25
C ALA A 97 12.42 0.93 -9.75
N ALA A 98 13.18 1.54 -10.65
CA ALA A 98 14.43 0.99 -11.16
C ALA A 98 15.49 0.87 -10.05
N MET A 99 15.65 1.89 -9.23
CA MET A 99 16.56 1.89 -8.09
C MET A 99 16.19 0.83 -7.06
N LYS A 100 14.89 0.73 -6.72
CA LYS A 100 14.36 -0.33 -5.85
C LYS A 100 14.67 -1.72 -6.41
N ARG A 101 14.46 -1.93 -7.70
CA ARG A 101 14.75 -3.20 -8.36
C ARG A 101 16.24 -3.55 -8.35
N ALA A 102 17.12 -2.57 -8.57
CA ALA A 102 18.57 -2.76 -8.48
C ALA A 102 19.00 -3.19 -7.08
N VAL A 103 18.46 -2.54 -6.03
CA VAL A 103 18.71 -2.91 -4.63
C VAL A 103 18.21 -4.34 -4.32
N ASP A 104 17.03 -4.71 -4.80
CA ASP A 104 16.47 -6.05 -4.61
C ASP A 104 17.37 -7.13 -5.26
N ILE A 105 17.80 -6.92 -6.49
CA ILE A 105 18.68 -7.85 -7.21
C ILE A 105 20.04 -7.96 -6.50
N PHE A 106 20.67 -6.83 -6.22
CA PHE A 106 21.97 -6.83 -5.55
C PHE A 106 21.91 -7.51 -4.19
N GLY A 107 20.92 -7.14 -3.35
CA GLY A 107 20.73 -7.72 -2.03
C GLY A 107 20.41 -9.21 -2.08
N ALA A 108 19.60 -9.67 -3.05
CA ALA A 108 19.31 -11.10 -3.23
C ALA A 108 20.55 -11.89 -3.67
N ILE A 109 21.39 -11.34 -4.56
CA ILE A 109 22.64 -11.98 -4.97
C ILE A 109 23.59 -12.12 -3.77
N VAL A 110 23.81 -11.03 -3.04
CA VAL A 110 24.65 -11.03 -1.83
C VAL A 110 24.13 -12.04 -0.80
N ALA A 111 22.83 -12.06 -0.56
CA ALA A 111 22.21 -13.00 0.38
C ALA A 111 22.40 -14.46 -0.10
N LEU A 112 22.19 -14.76 -1.39
CA LEU A 112 22.41 -16.10 -1.94
C LEU A 112 23.88 -16.54 -1.81
N ILE A 113 24.85 -15.66 -2.04
CA ILE A 113 26.28 -15.98 -1.88
C ILE A 113 26.59 -16.28 -0.40
N ILE A 114 26.19 -15.39 0.51
CA ILE A 114 26.50 -15.52 1.94
C ILE A 114 25.81 -16.76 2.54
N PHE A 115 24.55 -16.99 2.20
CA PHE A 115 23.78 -18.09 2.77
C PHE A 115 23.86 -19.39 1.99
N SER A 116 24.55 -19.42 0.82
CA SER A 116 24.71 -20.65 0.02
C SER A 116 25.27 -21.87 0.80
N PRO A 117 26.27 -21.73 1.70
CA PRO A 117 26.74 -22.90 2.46
C PRO A 117 25.65 -23.46 3.35
N VAL A 118 24.89 -22.58 4.03
CA VAL A 118 23.78 -23.00 4.91
C VAL A 118 22.67 -23.64 4.08
N MET A 119 22.34 -23.09 2.93
CA MET A 119 21.33 -23.62 2.02
C MET A 119 21.72 -25.03 1.50
N ILE A 120 22.99 -25.23 1.13
CA ILE A 120 23.49 -26.53 0.66
C ILE A 120 23.40 -27.58 1.77
N VAL A 121 23.89 -27.23 2.98
CA VAL A 121 23.80 -28.15 4.14
C VAL A 121 22.36 -28.50 4.45
N THR A 122 21.47 -27.50 4.46
CA THR A 122 20.04 -27.71 4.67
C THR A 122 19.43 -28.62 3.62
N ALA A 123 19.75 -28.41 2.35
CA ALA A 123 19.28 -29.25 1.23
C ALA A 123 19.70 -30.71 1.41
N ILE A 124 20.96 -30.94 1.78
CA ILE A 124 21.50 -32.30 2.06
C ILE A 124 20.78 -32.93 3.23
N LEU A 125 20.59 -32.22 4.34
CA LEU A 125 19.89 -32.71 5.53
C LEU A 125 18.42 -33.09 5.22
N ILE A 126 17.71 -32.27 4.48
CA ILE A 126 16.34 -32.55 4.06
C ILE A 126 16.29 -33.83 3.20
N LYS A 127 17.22 -33.96 2.25
CA LYS A 127 17.26 -35.11 1.33
C LYS A 127 17.63 -36.40 2.05
N ALA A 128 18.53 -36.33 3.04
CA ALA A 128 18.98 -37.49 3.82
C ALA A 128 17.94 -37.98 4.84
N THR A 129 17.11 -37.05 5.37
CA THR A 129 16.18 -37.37 6.47
C THR A 129 14.76 -37.67 6.01
N SER A 130 14.38 -37.28 4.79
CA SER A 130 13.01 -37.55 4.32
C SER A 130 12.96 -37.69 2.79
N PRO A 131 12.18 -38.66 2.23
CA PRO A 131 12.03 -38.86 0.80
C PRO A 131 11.24 -37.69 0.15
N GLY A 132 11.58 -37.36 -1.11
CA GLY A 132 10.86 -36.35 -1.90
C GLY A 132 11.70 -35.11 -2.29
N PRO A 133 11.08 -34.03 -2.83
CA PRO A 133 11.75 -32.82 -3.26
C PRO A 133 12.28 -32.01 -2.07
N VAL A 134 13.44 -31.34 -2.27
CA VAL A 134 14.04 -30.45 -1.25
C VAL A 134 13.29 -29.14 -1.14
N ILE A 135 12.86 -28.61 -2.30
CA ILE A 135 12.13 -27.36 -2.40
C ILE A 135 10.62 -27.66 -2.47
N TYR A 136 9.89 -26.95 -1.66
CA TYR A 136 8.44 -26.86 -1.69
C TYR A 136 8.04 -25.55 -2.33
N SER A 137 7.01 -25.56 -3.16
CA SER A 137 6.46 -24.35 -3.79
C SER A 137 4.99 -24.19 -3.46
N GLN A 138 4.58 -22.97 -3.14
CA GLN A 138 3.21 -22.62 -2.82
C GLN A 138 2.76 -21.42 -3.62
N GLU A 139 1.56 -21.48 -4.20
CA GLU A 139 0.97 -20.34 -4.88
C GLU A 139 0.63 -19.21 -3.91
N ARG A 140 1.02 -18.00 -4.29
CA ARG A 140 0.77 -16.76 -3.55
C ARG A 140 0.33 -15.67 -4.51
N VAL A 141 -0.43 -14.69 -4.00
CA VAL A 141 -0.84 -13.51 -4.74
C VAL A 141 0.21 -12.43 -4.57
N GLY A 142 0.75 -11.94 -5.67
CA GLY A 142 1.73 -10.86 -5.74
C GLY A 142 1.14 -9.56 -6.25
N LEU A 143 2.01 -8.74 -6.82
CA LEU A 143 1.65 -7.43 -7.36
C LEU A 143 0.63 -7.58 -8.51
N HIS A 144 -0.32 -6.64 -8.57
CA HIS A 144 -1.41 -6.64 -9.56
C HIS A 144 -2.28 -7.91 -9.56
N ASN A 145 -2.44 -8.52 -8.38
CA ASN A 145 -3.25 -9.74 -8.22
C ASN A 145 -2.76 -10.94 -9.05
N ARG A 146 -1.49 -10.96 -9.47
CA ARG A 146 -0.90 -12.07 -10.22
C ARG A 146 -0.39 -13.13 -9.26
N THR A 147 -0.76 -14.37 -9.51
CA THR A 147 -0.25 -15.50 -8.73
C THR A 147 1.16 -15.88 -9.17
N PHE A 148 2.01 -16.25 -8.21
CA PHE A 148 3.36 -16.75 -8.43
C PHE A 148 3.66 -17.92 -7.49
N LYS A 149 4.71 -18.71 -7.81
CA LYS A 149 5.17 -19.82 -6.97
C LYS A 149 6.23 -19.33 -5.99
N MET A 150 5.88 -19.24 -4.72
CA MET A 150 6.82 -18.91 -3.64
C MET A 150 7.60 -20.15 -3.24
N TYR A 151 8.92 -20.09 -3.26
CA TYR A 151 9.82 -21.20 -2.94
C TYR A 151 10.19 -21.22 -1.46
N LYS A 152 10.21 -22.43 -0.88
CA LYS A 152 10.68 -22.69 0.50
C LYS A 152 11.41 -24.02 0.55
N PHE A 153 12.27 -24.21 1.56
CA PHE A 153 12.71 -25.54 1.90
C PHE A 153 11.56 -26.35 2.48
N ARG A 154 11.48 -27.62 2.09
CA ARG A 154 10.49 -28.52 2.67
C ARG A 154 10.78 -28.77 4.14
N SER A 155 9.86 -28.43 4.99
CA SER A 155 9.90 -28.59 6.45
C SER A 155 8.94 -29.65 6.97
N MET A 156 8.10 -30.22 6.09
CA MET A 156 7.08 -31.21 6.39
C MET A 156 7.23 -32.43 5.49
N GLU A 157 6.66 -33.56 5.93
CA GLU A 157 6.54 -34.76 5.10
C GLU A 157 5.64 -34.49 3.89
N VAL A 158 5.94 -35.18 2.78
CA VAL A 158 5.16 -35.07 1.56
C VAL A 158 3.79 -35.69 1.78
N GLN A 159 2.75 -34.96 1.55
CA GLN A 159 1.37 -35.41 1.65
C GLN A 159 0.70 -35.54 0.29
N ALA A 160 -0.39 -36.30 0.26
CA ALA A 160 -1.23 -36.35 -0.93
C ALA A 160 -1.87 -34.96 -1.19
N PRO A 161 -2.00 -34.54 -2.47
CA PRO A 161 -2.52 -33.20 -2.83
C PRO A 161 -3.89 -32.86 -2.26
N SER A 162 -4.71 -33.87 -1.93
CA SER A 162 -6.03 -33.72 -1.32
C SER A 162 -5.99 -33.28 0.14
N GLU A 163 -4.94 -33.63 0.86
CA GLU A 163 -4.81 -33.32 2.30
C GLU A 163 -4.15 -31.96 2.54
N GLU A 164 -3.36 -31.47 1.59
CA GLU A 164 -2.60 -30.24 1.71
C GLU A 164 -3.49 -28.98 1.73
N LYS A 165 -4.65 -29.05 1.07
CA LYS A 165 -5.59 -27.92 0.95
C LYS A 165 -6.45 -27.68 2.18
N SER A 166 -6.64 -28.71 3.05
CA SER A 166 -7.68 -28.68 4.08
C SER A 166 -7.21 -28.42 5.51
N LYS A 167 -5.91 -28.50 5.79
CA LYS A 167 -5.42 -28.42 7.19
C LYS A 167 -4.45 -27.25 7.43
N TRP A 168 -4.80 -26.40 8.38
CA TRP A 168 -3.90 -25.39 8.91
C TRP A 168 -2.75 -26.02 9.68
N THR A 169 -1.58 -25.39 9.61
CA THR A 169 -0.43 -25.78 10.41
C THR A 169 -0.63 -25.33 11.85
N THR A 170 -0.61 -26.27 12.79
CA THR A 170 -0.69 -25.98 14.22
C THR A 170 0.72 -25.90 14.84
N PRO A 171 0.91 -25.30 16.04
CA PRO A 171 2.21 -25.20 16.69
C PRO A 171 2.94 -26.53 16.90
N HIS A 172 2.19 -27.63 17.03
CA HIS A 172 2.71 -29.00 17.24
C HIS A 172 2.26 -29.95 16.14
N ASP A 173 2.30 -29.50 14.88
CA ASP A 173 1.90 -30.32 13.74
C ASP A 173 2.81 -31.54 13.58
N PRO A 174 2.26 -32.78 13.66
CA PRO A 174 3.06 -34.02 13.61
C PRO A 174 3.75 -34.23 12.26
N ARG A 175 3.33 -33.53 11.23
CA ARG A 175 3.92 -33.58 9.86
C ARG A 175 5.27 -32.90 9.76
N VAL A 176 5.64 -32.09 10.76
CA VAL A 176 6.90 -31.34 10.74
C VAL A 176 8.06 -32.27 11.06
N THR A 177 9.02 -32.41 10.13
CA THR A 177 10.22 -33.22 10.31
C THR A 177 11.14 -32.65 11.40
N ALA A 178 12.04 -33.47 11.95
CA ALA A 178 13.03 -33.02 12.94
C ALA A 178 13.89 -31.86 12.39
N VAL A 179 14.38 -31.98 11.15
CA VAL A 179 15.08 -30.91 10.44
C VAL A 179 14.13 -29.71 10.21
N GLY A 180 12.88 -29.99 9.83
CA GLY A 180 11.85 -28.98 9.62
C GLY A 180 11.60 -28.08 10.85
N LYS A 181 11.65 -28.63 12.07
CA LYS A 181 11.53 -27.86 13.32
C LYS A 181 12.64 -26.83 13.47
N VAL A 182 13.88 -27.21 13.15
CA VAL A 182 15.04 -26.33 13.24
C VAL A 182 14.99 -25.21 12.19
N ILE A 183 14.78 -25.58 10.92
CA ILE A 183 14.79 -24.60 9.84
C ILE A 183 13.64 -23.60 9.92
N ARG A 184 12.47 -24.01 10.46
CA ARG A 184 11.33 -23.10 10.72
C ARG A 184 11.60 -22.15 11.88
N LYS A 185 12.23 -22.65 12.97
CA LYS A 185 12.58 -21.80 14.12
C LYS A 185 13.61 -20.73 13.76
N THR A 186 14.50 -21.03 12.81
CA THR A 186 15.57 -20.12 12.35
C THR A 186 15.22 -19.37 11.07
N SER A 187 14.02 -19.59 10.50
CA SER A 187 13.57 -19.04 9.21
C SER A 187 14.46 -19.41 8.03
N ILE A 188 15.32 -20.43 8.16
CA ILE A 188 16.15 -20.95 7.07
C ILE A 188 15.29 -21.54 5.94
N ASP A 189 14.09 -22.03 6.28
CA ASP A 189 13.14 -22.55 5.30
C ASP A 189 12.69 -21.50 4.28
N GLU A 190 12.80 -20.22 4.59
CA GLU A 190 12.41 -19.12 3.69
C GLU A 190 13.54 -18.62 2.78
N MET A 191 14.79 -19.08 2.97
CA MET A 191 15.94 -18.63 2.15
C MET A 191 15.76 -18.84 0.63
N PRO A 192 15.10 -19.91 0.13
CA PRO A 192 14.86 -20.04 -1.30
C PRO A 192 14.01 -18.91 -1.90
N GLN A 193 13.35 -18.08 -1.10
CA GLN A 193 12.62 -16.89 -1.59
C GLN A 193 13.55 -15.83 -2.21
N PHE A 194 14.86 -15.86 -1.92
CA PHE A 194 15.82 -14.98 -2.63
C PHE A 194 15.81 -15.23 -4.15
N PHE A 195 15.49 -16.44 -4.60
CA PHE A 195 15.28 -16.69 -6.03
C PHE A 195 14.01 -16.00 -6.56
N ASN A 196 12.92 -15.97 -5.78
CA ASN A 196 11.73 -15.21 -6.17
C ASN A 196 12.02 -13.71 -6.27
N ILE A 197 12.90 -13.18 -5.41
CA ILE A 197 13.33 -11.77 -5.49
C ILE A 197 14.15 -11.53 -6.75
N LEU A 198 15.06 -12.43 -7.11
CA LEU A 198 15.84 -12.31 -8.35
C LEU A 198 14.96 -12.35 -9.62
N ILE A 199 13.95 -13.22 -9.63
CA ILE A 199 13.01 -13.33 -10.76
C ILE A 199 12.11 -12.08 -10.83
N GLY A 200 11.77 -11.47 -9.67
CA GLY A 200 10.93 -10.27 -9.59
C GLY A 200 9.54 -10.52 -9.05
N ASP A 201 9.25 -11.73 -8.59
CA ASP A 201 7.98 -12.07 -7.95
C ASP A 201 7.85 -11.46 -6.55
N MET A 202 8.98 -11.21 -5.90
CA MET A 202 9.08 -10.67 -4.54
C MET A 202 10.12 -9.54 -4.46
N SER A 203 10.09 -8.83 -3.34
CA SER A 203 11.05 -7.79 -2.98
C SER A 203 11.61 -8.07 -1.59
N LEU A 204 12.86 -7.60 -1.32
CA LEU A 204 13.47 -7.69 0.02
C LEU A 204 12.65 -6.98 1.09
N VAL A 205 12.07 -5.85 0.72
CA VAL A 205 11.22 -5.04 1.60
C VAL A 205 9.87 -4.84 0.91
N GLY A 206 8.83 -5.42 1.45
CA GLY A 206 7.49 -5.34 0.90
C GLY A 206 6.46 -6.09 1.77
N PRO A 207 5.17 -5.97 1.46
CA PRO A 207 4.13 -6.74 2.14
C PRO A 207 4.31 -8.24 1.88
N ARG A 208 3.93 -9.04 2.87
CA ARG A 208 3.98 -10.51 2.74
C ARG A 208 2.88 -10.97 1.77
N PRO A 209 3.19 -11.76 0.75
CA PRO A 209 2.19 -12.25 -0.19
C PRO A 209 1.27 -13.26 0.48
N GLU A 210 -0.04 -13.11 0.26
CA GLU A 210 -1.07 -13.97 0.83
C GLU A 210 -1.44 -15.12 -0.10
N ARG A 211 -2.16 -16.13 0.43
CA ARG A 211 -2.71 -17.22 -0.37
C ARG A 211 -3.92 -16.71 -1.16
N PRO A 212 -4.17 -17.21 -2.40
CA PRO A 212 -5.34 -16.77 -3.19
C PRO A 212 -6.66 -16.84 -2.42
N PHE A 213 -6.86 -17.87 -1.61
CA PHE A 213 -8.05 -18.07 -0.79
C PHE A 213 -8.36 -16.92 0.20
N PHE A 214 -7.39 -16.07 0.56
CA PHE A 214 -7.59 -14.96 1.51
C PHE A 214 -7.71 -13.60 0.81
N VAL A 215 -7.58 -13.57 -0.50
CA VAL A 215 -7.59 -12.32 -1.29
C VAL A 215 -8.93 -12.17 -2.04
N GLU A 216 -9.73 -13.24 -2.09
CA GLU A 216 -11.11 -13.22 -2.55
C GLU A 216 -12.03 -12.72 -1.42
#